data_61d6f5f0fc2d544580318a13c6de2616
#
_entry.id   61d6f5f0fc2d544580318a13c6de2616
#
_cell.length_a   1.000
_cell.length_b   1.000
_cell.length_c   1.000
_cell.angle_alpha   90.00
_cell.angle_beta   90.00
_cell.angle_gamma   90.00
#
_symmetry.space_group_name_H-M   'P 1'
#
loop_
_entity.id
_entity.type
_entity.pdbx_description
1 polymer ?
#
loop_
_entity_poly.entity_id
_entity_poly.type
_entity_poly.pdbx_seq_one_letter_code
_entity_poly.pdbx_strand_id
1 'polypeptide(L)'
;MQWLTRGLPILFAILAAWFAIRQNVLSNTRKPVPPGPHSTLMRLLAIGMLAIFGYQASWQLAGFRNAEFVAFMTRYSRRTANPREGLHRGRILDRNMLIMAESKPKEGRPRFYPFAPAACHIVGYVHPKYGTVGIERANEAHLTGRSGSDVKHLRRFGQNMLRHGMVLGNDTVLTLDARLQVEAARLLSGQRGAAVAIDPRTGAIRLLASAPYFNQNQIGSAMTDPASPMLNRALNGLYPPGSTFKIFLAAAAIQAGKTGGIDCPPEGYSPGPGLPPIRDHEYYENEREGRHWRGHGMIDLSTALIKSSNVYFARLGPLLGAQSMTDMLNRFELTKGQTLFTGSDGSLTAKASRLPTLTGAPTRVLTQTAIGQGEVLVTPFQMARAVAVIAADGRQFKPHIDAEVTPQLLSAPLSPQTAKTLRALMVKVVTQGTGRGMMASGVSAGGKTGTAQNPAGDDHSWFVCFAPAERPAIAIAVVVEHGGYGSRSAVPIAAALVQAADQYGLLDPLPASGSAK
;
A
#
# COMPACT_ATOMS: atom_id res chain seq x y z
N MET A 1 9.95 -34.42 0.81
CA MET A 1 10.09 -33.88 -0.54
C MET A 1 11.05 -34.69 -1.43
N GLN A 2 12.16 -35.20 -0.92
CA GLN A 2 13.08 -36.10 -1.66
C GLN A 2 12.45 -37.42 -2.15
N TRP A 3 11.39 -37.92 -1.52
CA TRP A 3 10.68 -39.16 -1.92
C TRP A 3 9.87 -39.00 -3.20
N LEU A 4 9.32 -37.83 -3.51
CA LEU A 4 8.51 -37.59 -4.72
C LEU A 4 9.38 -37.43 -5.98
N THR A 5 10.58 -36.87 -5.86
CA THR A 5 11.49 -36.70 -7.01
C THR A 5 12.28 -37.96 -7.35
N ARG A 6 12.49 -38.83 -6.38
CA ARG A 6 13.16 -40.12 -6.58
C ARG A 6 12.19 -41.29 -6.74
N GLY A 7 11.01 -41.21 -6.15
CA GLY A 7 10.02 -42.31 -6.17
C GLY A 7 9.16 -42.38 -7.43
N LEU A 8 8.85 -41.23 -8.07
CA LEU A 8 8.00 -41.19 -9.27
C LEU A 8 8.61 -41.92 -10.48
N PRO A 9 9.88 -41.77 -10.83
CA PRO A 9 10.52 -42.51 -11.92
C PRO A 9 10.58 -44.02 -11.62
N ILE A 10 10.80 -44.41 -10.36
CA ILE A 10 10.80 -45.78 -9.92
C ILE A 10 9.39 -46.39 -10.01
N LEU A 11 8.36 -45.63 -9.60
CA LEU A 11 6.96 -46.06 -9.69
C LEU A 11 6.53 -46.25 -11.16
N PHE A 12 6.94 -45.35 -12.05
CA PHE A 12 6.68 -45.46 -13.50
C PHE A 12 7.43 -46.66 -14.12
N ALA A 13 8.68 -46.91 -13.72
CA ALA A 13 9.41 -48.08 -14.15
C ALA A 13 8.76 -49.40 -13.66
N ILE A 14 8.28 -49.44 -12.42
CA ILE A 14 7.55 -50.56 -11.84
C ILE A 14 6.21 -50.77 -12.55
N LEU A 15 5.44 -49.71 -12.84
CA LEU A 15 4.18 -49.79 -13.57
C LEU A 15 4.38 -50.24 -15.02
N ALA A 16 5.43 -49.79 -15.69
CA ALA A 16 5.76 -50.21 -17.05
C ALA A 16 6.20 -51.70 -17.07
N ALA A 17 7.02 -52.12 -16.10
CA ALA A 17 7.40 -53.53 -15.93
C ALA A 17 6.18 -54.40 -15.61
N TRP A 18 5.29 -53.96 -14.70
CA TRP A 18 4.04 -54.64 -14.36
C TRP A 18 3.11 -54.77 -15.56
N PHE A 19 2.95 -53.73 -16.38
CA PHE A 19 2.14 -53.73 -17.59
C PHE A 19 2.71 -54.69 -18.65
N ALA A 20 4.03 -54.74 -18.81
CA ALA A 20 4.71 -55.67 -19.70
C ALA A 20 4.55 -57.15 -19.24
N ILE A 21 4.63 -57.39 -17.93
CA ILE A 21 4.41 -58.71 -17.34
C ILE A 21 2.94 -59.12 -17.49
N ARG A 22 1.98 -58.23 -17.24
CA ARG A 22 0.55 -58.48 -17.37
C ARG A 22 0.12 -58.80 -18.81
N GLN A 23 0.70 -58.14 -19.80
CA GLN A 23 0.48 -58.46 -21.22
C GLN A 23 0.99 -59.84 -21.56
N ASN A 24 2.13 -60.27 -21.02
CA ASN A 24 2.66 -61.61 -21.21
C ASN A 24 1.78 -62.72 -20.55
N VAL A 25 1.17 -62.43 -19.39
CA VAL A 25 0.27 -63.35 -18.68
C VAL A 25 -1.09 -63.50 -19.39
N LEU A 26 -1.59 -62.41 -20.00
CA LEU A 26 -2.89 -62.44 -20.74
C LEU A 26 -2.77 -63.03 -22.15
N SER A 27 -1.56 -63.11 -22.71
CA SER A 27 -1.33 -63.76 -24.02
C SER A 27 -1.14 -65.27 -23.98
N ASN A 28 -1.18 -65.88 -22.80
CA ASN A 28 -0.81 -67.29 -22.59
C ASN A 28 -1.94 -68.28 -22.89
N THR A 29 -2.99 -67.91 -23.65
CA THR A 29 -4.05 -68.83 -24.08
C THR A 29 -3.97 -69.26 -25.56
N ARG A 30 -2.94 -68.81 -26.30
CA ARG A 30 -2.62 -69.35 -27.64
C ARG A 30 -1.12 -69.67 -27.67
N LYS A 31 -0.72 -70.84 -28.26
CA LYS A 31 0.66 -71.32 -28.34
C LYS A 31 1.60 -70.18 -28.67
N PRO A 32 2.60 -69.88 -27.84
CA PRO A 32 3.46 -68.71 -28.04
C PRO A 32 4.39 -68.95 -29.24
N VAL A 33 4.27 -68.06 -30.22
CA VAL A 33 5.37 -67.85 -31.20
C VAL A 33 6.46 -67.10 -30.43
N PRO A 34 7.71 -67.58 -30.35
CA PRO A 34 8.76 -66.87 -29.63
C PRO A 34 8.96 -65.50 -30.26
N PRO A 35 8.98 -64.42 -29.44
CA PRO A 35 9.18 -63.09 -29.97
C PRO A 35 10.52 -63.00 -30.67
N GLY A 36 10.53 -62.68 -31.96
CA GLY A 36 11.78 -62.48 -32.73
C GLY A 36 12.62 -61.35 -32.09
N PRO A 37 13.93 -61.36 -32.29
CA PRO A 37 14.86 -60.43 -31.64
C PRO A 37 14.48 -58.98 -31.85
N HIS A 38 13.79 -58.65 -32.94
CA HIS A 38 13.27 -57.30 -33.22
C HIS A 38 12.15 -56.84 -32.27
N SER A 39 11.28 -57.73 -31.80
CA SER A 39 10.19 -57.38 -30.87
C SER A 39 10.70 -57.09 -29.45
N THR A 40 11.73 -57.77 -29.02
CA THR A 40 12.40 -57.50 -27.73
C THR A 40 13.16 -56.20 -27.75
N LEU A 41 13.88 -55.89 -28.84
CA LEU A 41 14.58 -54.61 -29.04
C LEU A 41 13.61 -53.46 -29.07
N MET A 42 12.49 -53.54 -29.79
CA MET A 42 11.45 -52.53 -29.83
C MET A 42 10.79 -52.26 -28.47
N ARG A 43 10.61 -53.30 -27.66
CA ARG A 43 10.09 -53.15 -26.28
C ARG A 43 11.11 -52.46 -25.37
N LEU A 44 12.38 -52.77 -25.47
CA LEU A 44 13.44 -52.10 -24.71
C LEU A 44 13.58 -50.64 -25.12
N LEU A 45 13.49 -50.32 -26.40
CA LEU A 45 13.50 -48.93 -26.91
C LEU A 45 12.26 -48.16 -26.42
N ALA A 46 11.07 -48.73 -26.44
CA ALA A 46 9.85 -48.09 -25.93
C ALA A 46 9.92 -47.82 -24.41
N ILE A 47 10.49 -48.74 -23.62
CA ILE A 47 10.72 -48.56 -22.19
C ILE A 47 11.74 -47.43 -21.96
N GLY A 48 12.83 -47.41 -22.74
CA GLY A 48 13.84 -46.36 -22.67
C GLY A 48 13.27 -44.97 -23.01
N MET A 49 12.46 -44.86 -24.07
CA MET A 49 11.76 -43.63 -24.41
C MET A 49 10.79 -43.17 -23.33
N LEU A 50 9.99 -44.07 -22.77
CA LEU A 50 9.08 -43.76 -21.66
C LEU A 50 9.83 -43.29 -20.40
N ALA A 51 10.97 -43.89 -20.10
CA ALA A 51 11.83 -43.44 -18.98
C ALA A 51 12.40 -42.03 -19.22
N ILE A 52 12.84 -41.75 -20.44
CA ILE A 52 13.34 -40.42 -20.83
C ILE A 52 12.21 -39.38 -20.76
N PHE A 53 11.03 -39.69 -21.31
CA PHE A 53 9.86 -38.80 -21.21
C PHE A 53 9.42 -38.58 -19.77
N GLY A 54 9.37 -39.64 -18.95
CA GLY A 54 9.04 -39.56 -17.52
C GLY A 54 10.05 -38.71 -16.75
N TYR A 55 11.33 -38.85 -17.05
CA TYR A 55 12.39 -38.03 -16.45
C TYR A 55 12.26 -36.56 -16.87
N GLN A 56 12.05 -36.26 -18.14
CA GLN A 56 11.82 -34.87 -18.60
C GLN A 56 10.56 -34.26 -18.02
N ALA A 57 9.46 -35.02 -17.96
CA ALA A 57 8.22 -34.58 -17.34
C ALA A 57 8.41 -34.30 -15.84
N SER A 58 9.17 -35.16 -15.13
CA SER A 58 9.48 -34.93 -13.71
C SER A 58 10.29 -33.66 -13.46
N TRP A 59 11.24 -33.36 -14.34
CA TRP A 59 12.02 -32.09 -14.29
C TRP A 59 11.14 -30.87 -14.54
N GLN A 60 10.26 -30.93 -15.52
CA GLN A 60 9.32 -29.84 -15.80
C GLN A 60 8.35 -29.64 -14.63
N LEU A 61 7.75 -30.71 -14.09
CA LEU A 61 6.83 -30.62 -12.94
C LEU A 61 7.52 -30.19 -11.65
N ALA A 62 8.75 -30.67 -11.37
CA ALA A 62 9.52 -30.28 -10.20
C ALA A 62 10.02 -28.83 -10.31
N GLY A 63 10.44 -28.38 -11.51
CA GLY A 63 10.82 -27.01 -11.78
C GLY A 63 9.69 -26.03 -11.54
N PHE A 64 8.46 -26.34 -11.95
CA PHE A 64 7.29 -25.49 -11.69
C PHE A 64 6.86 -25.43 -10.22
N ARG A 65 7.24 -26.42 -9.41
CA ARG A 65 6.91 -26.47 -7.97
C ARG A 65 7.98 -25.87 -7.06
N ASN A 66 9.19 -25.64 -7.56
CA ASN A 66 10.26 -25.02 -6.80
C ASN A 66 10.21 -23.50 -6.98
N ALA A 67 9.75 -22.79 -5.94
CA ALA A 67 9.61 -21.34 -5.96
C ALA A 67 10.95 -20.62 -6.24
N GLU A 68 12.08 -21.15 -5.77
CA GLU A 68 13.40 -20.59 -6.05
C GLU A 68 13.82 -20.81 -7.51
N PHE A 69 13.53 -21.98 -8.07
CA PHE A 69 13.81 -22.27 -9.49
C PHE A 69 12.92 -21.42 -10.40
N VAL A 70 11.63 -21.26 -10.06
CA VAL A 70 10.73 -20.37 -10.79
C VAL A 70 11.20 -18.93 -10.70
N ALA A 71 11.60 -18.46 -9.52
CA ALA A 71 12.17 -17.13 -9.32
C ALA A 71 13.46 -16.92 -10.12
N PHE A 72 14.38 -17.92 -10.11
CA PHE A 72 15.60 -17.91 -10.91
C PHE A 72 15.29 -17.88 -12.41
N MET A 73 14.43 -18.77 -12.90
CA MET A 73 14.04 -18.81 -14.32
C MET A 73 13.32 -17.53 -14.76
N THR A 74 12.48 -16.95 -13.90
CA THR A 74 11.82 -15.67 -14.16
C THR A 74 12.81 -14.52 -14.22
N ARG A 75 13.85 -14.55 -13.38
CA ARG A 75 14.88 -13.52 -13.33
C ARG A 75 15.83 -13.55 -14.54
N TYR A 76 16.14 -14.73 -15.05
CA TYR A 76 17.14 -14.93 -16.12
C TYR A 76 16.57 -15.33 -17.48
N SER A 77 15.29 -15.70 -17.57
CA SER A 77 14.70 -16.11 -18.84
C SER A 77 14.27 -14.88 -19.66
N ARG A 78 15.00 -14.62 -20.72
CA ARG A 78 14.61 -13.64 -21.76
C ARG A 78 13.28 -14.00 -22.45
N ARG A 79 12.79 -15.25 -22.32
CA ARG A 79 11.54 -15.72 -22.95
C ARG A 79 10.27 -15.28 -22.22
N THR A 80 10.34 -14.91 -20.94
CA THR A 80 9.21 -14.41 -20.17
C THR A 80 8.88 -12.95 -20.47
N ALA A 81 9.75 -12.24 -21.16
CA ALA A 81 9.62 -10.83 -21.49
C ALA A 81 8.88 -10.55 -22.82
N ASN A 82 8.67 -11.55 -23.67
CA ASN A 82 7.85 -11.37 -24.85
C ASN A 82 6.41 -11.83 -24.55
N PRO A 83 5.42 -10.92 -24.60
CA PRO A 83 4.03 -11.34 -24.64
C PRO A 83 3.91 -12.26 -25.86
N ARG A 84 3.58 -13.52 -25.64
CA ARG A 84 3.30 -14.43 -26.74
C ARG A 84 2.20 -13.82 -27.60
N GLU A 85 2.42 -13.72 -28.88
CA GLU A 85 1.34 -13.46 -29.83
C GLU A 85 0.19 -14.39 -29.47
N GLY A 86 -1.00 -13.83 -29.15
CA GLY A 86 -2.16 -14.61 -28.72
C GLY A 86 -2.45 -14.68 -27.22
N LEU A 87 -1.61 -14.13 -26.32
CA LEU A 87 -1.95 -14.02 -24.89
C LEU A 87 -2.68 -12.69 -24.62
N HIS A 88 -3.97 -12.74 -24.37
CA HIS A 88 -4.73 -11.60 -23.85
C HIS A 88 -4.68 -11.61 -22.32
N ARG A 89 -3.79 -10.81 -21.77
CA ARG A 89 -3.69 -10.57 -20.33
C ARG A 89 -4.96 -9.88 -19.84
N GLY A 90 -5.54 -10.36 -18.73
CA GLY A 90 -6.73 -9.80 -18.10
C GLY A 90 -6.59 -8.30 -17.82
N ARG A 91 -7.69 -7.60 -17.75
CA ARG A 91 -7.72 -6.17 -17.47
C ARG A 91 -7.52 -5.92 -15.98
N ILE A 92 -6.93 -4.77 -15.66
CA ILE A 92 -6.96 -4.20 -14.32
C ILE A 92 -7.96 -3.05 -14.38
N LEU A 93 -8.97 -3.10 -13.51
CA LEU A 93 -10.11 -2.19 -13.50
C LEU A 93 -10.11 -1.42 -12.17
N ASP A 94 -10.63 -0.21 -12.18
CA ASP A 94 -10.94 0.53 -10.97
C ASP A 94 -12.29 0.11 -10.37
N ARG A 95 -12.68 0.69 -9.25
CA ARG A 95 -13.95 0.43 -8.57
C ARG A 95 -15.20 0.74 -9.43
N ASN A 96 -15.06 1.56 -10.45
CA ASN A 96 -16.12 1.95 -11.39
C ASN A 96 -16.02 1.19 -12.72
N MET A 97 -15.23 0.11 -12.77
CA MET A 97 -14.97 -0.69 -13.97
C MET A 97 -14.24 0.07 -15.09
N LEU A 98 -13.59 1.20 -14.78
CA LEU A 98 -12.72 1.90 -15.72
C LEU A 98 -11.41 1.13 -15.92
N ILE A 99 -10.99 0.99 -17.17
CA ILE A 99 -9.83 0.19 -17.54
C ILE A 99 -8.53 0.93 -17.16
N MET A 100 -7.80 0.42 -16.18
CA MET A 100 -6.48 0.95 -15.78
C MET A 100 -5.32 0.27 -16.52
N ALA A 101 -5.50 -0.98 -16.95
CA ALA A 101 -4.56 -1.70 -17.81
C ALA A 101 -5.30 -2.70 -18.71
N GLU A 102 -4.93 -2.78 -19.99
CA GLU A 102 -5.51 -3.72 -20.95
C GLU A 102 -4.46 -4.20 -21.96
N SER A 103 -4.79 -5.28 -22.69
CA SER A 103 -3.99 -5.77 -23.81
C SER A 103 -4.62 -5.38 -25.13
N LYS A 104 -3.85 -4.70 -26.01
CA LYS A 104 -4.27 -4.31 -27.36
C LYS A 104 -3.27 -4.81 -28.41
N PRO A 105 -3.09 -6.13 -28.57
CA PRO A 105 -2.08 -6.69 -29.47
C PRO A 105 -2.32 -6.31 -30.95
N LYS A 106 -3.57 -6.19 -31.39
CA LYS A 106 -3.91 -5.74 -32.76
C LYS A 106 -3.46 -4.31 -33.07
N GLU A 107 -3.29 -3.47 -32.03
CA GLU A 107 -2.79 -2.10 -32.15
C GLU A 107 -1.26 -2.01 -31.93
N GLY A 108 -0.55 -3.15 -31.89
CA GLY A 108 0.88 -3.20 -31.57
C GLY A 108 1.19 -2.85 -30.10
N ARG A 109 0.18 -2.86 -29.23
CA ARG A 109 0.29 -2.54 -27.80
C ARG A 109 0.02 -3.79 -26.97
N PRO A 110 1.02 -4.61 -26.67
CA PRO A 110 0.82 -5.87 -25.92
C PRO A 110 0.29 -5.62 -24.50
N ARG A 111 0.60 -4.44 -23.92
CA ARG A 111 0.01 -3.92 -22.68
C ARG A 111 -0.09 -2.40 -22.78
N PHE A 112 -1.24 -1.85 -22.40
CA PHE A 112 -1.55 -0.42 -22.49
C PHE A 112 -2.21 0.06 -21.19
N TYR A 113 -1.83 1.26 -20.77
CA TYR A 113 -2.27 1.90 -19.53
C TYR A 113 -2.96 3.22 -19.85
N PRO A 114 -4.31 3.25 -19.94
CA PRO A 114 -5.08 4.45 -20.35
C PRO A 114 -4.87 5.65 -19.42
N PHE A 115 -4.70 5.38 -18.10
CA PHE A 115 -4.49 6.41 -17.08
C PHE A 115 -3.02 6.63 -16.72
N ALA A 116 -2.08 6.24 -17.58
CA ALA A 116 -0.67 6.58 -17.37
C ALA A 116 -0.49 8.12 -17.44
N PRO A 117 0.28 8.71 -16.50
CA PRO A 117 1.09 8.06 -15.46
C PRO A 117 0.39 7.93 -14.09
N ALA A 118 -0.87 8.34 -13.93
CA ALA A 118 -1.51 8.57 -12.63
C ALA A 118 -1.52 7.35 -11.69
N ALA A 119 -1.59 6.12 -12.22
CA ALA A 119 -1.66 4.89 -11.44
C ALA A 119 -0.38 4.04 -11.48
N CYS A 120 0.72 4.60 -11.98
CA CYS A 120 1.94 3.84 -12.30
C CYS A 120 2.54 3.06 -11.13
N HIS A 121 2.53 3.61 -9.92
CA HIS A 121 3.17 2.99 -8.76
C HIS A 121 2.37 1.82 -8.17
N ILE A 122 1.07 1.72 -8.48
CA ILE A 122 0.19 0.67 -7.96
C ILE A 122 -0.09 -0.38 -9.01
N VAL A 123 -0.61 0.02 -10.15
CA VAL A 123 -0.84 -0.89 -11.27
C VAL A 123 0.48 -1.52 -11.70
N GLY A 124 1.54 -0.72 -11.71
CA GLY A 124 2.84 -1.17 -12.18
C GLY A 124 2.91 -1.22 -13.70
N TYR A 125 3.80 -2.04 -14.22
CA TYR A 125 4.00 -2.21 -15.66
C TYR A 125 4.46 -3.63 -15.99
N VAL A 126 4.32 -3.98 -17.28
CA VAL A 126 4.93 -5.15 -17.90
C VAL A 126 5.85 -4.66 -19.02
N HIS A 127 7.14 -4.95 -18.92
CA HIS A 127 8.12 -4.52 -19.91
C HIS A 127 9.14 -5.61 -20.22
N PRO A 128 9.46 -5.90 -21.51
CA PRO A 128 10.36 -6.99 -21.89
C PRO A 128 11.76 -6.90 -21.27
N LYS A 129 12.30 -5.68 -21.13
CA LYS A 129 13.65 -5.44 -20.60
C LYS A 129 13.67 -5.25 -19.09
N TYR A 130 12.63 -4.60 -18.52
CA TYR A 130 12.63 -4.16 -17.12
C TYR A 130 11.76 -5.03 -16.22
N GLY A 131 11.12 -6.07 -16.77
CA GLY A 131 10.29 -7.00 -16.02
C GLY A 131 8.90 -6.46 -15.69
N THR A 132 8.34 -6.99 -14.61
CA THR A 132 6.96 -6.68 -14.17
C THR A 132 6.98 -6.21 -12.72
N VAL A 133 6.18 -5.21 -12.39
CA VAL A 133 6.06 -4.65 -11.02
C VAL A 133 4.60 -4.34 -10.67
N GLY A 134 4.33 -3.98 -9.41
CA GLY A 134 3.01 -3.58 -8.94
C GLY A 134 1.99 -4.73 -8.95
N ILE A 135 0.72 -4.40 -9.15
CA ILE A 135 -0.38 -5.38 -9.28
C ILE A 135 -0.15 -6.32 -10.49
N GLU A 136 0.44 -5.80 -11.57
CA GLU A 136 0.82 -6.60 -12.73
C GLU A 136 1.70 -7.79 -12.35
N ARG A 137 2.65 -7.60 -11.41
CA ARG A 137 3.51 -8.67 -10.89
C ARG A 137 2.80 -9.50 -9.83
N ALA A 138 2.17 -8.83 -8.87
CA ALA A 138 1.58 -9.51 -7.72
C ALA A 138 0.49 -10.50 -8.15
N ASN A 139 -0.21 -10.22 -9.26
CA ASN A 139 -1.30 -11.04 -9.77
C ASN A 139 -1.02 -11.64 -11.16
N GLU A 140 0.26 -11.96 -11.45
CA GLU A 140 0.74 -12.41 -12.76
C GLU A 140 0.00 -13.64 -13.28
N ALA A 141 -0.10 -14.72 -12.48
CA ALA A 141 -0.72 -15.96 -12.92
C ALA A 141 -2.24 -15.79 -13.13
N HIS A 142 -2.90 -14.97 -12.30
CA HIS A 142 -4.31 -14.63 -12.48
C HIS A 142 -4.54 -13.84 -13.77
N LEU A 143 -3.78 -12.75 -13.97
CA LEU A 143 -3.86 -11.91 -15.16
C LEU A 143 -3.46 -12.63 -16.45
N THR A 144 -2.68 -13.70 -16.37
CA THR A 144 -2.30 -14.53 -17.53
C THR A 144 -3.14 -15.80 -17.68
N GLY A 145 -4.16 -16.01 -16.82
CA GLY A 145 -5.00 -17.20 -16.86
C GLY A 145 -4.30 -18.48 -16.43
N ARG A 146 -3.16 -18.37 -15.72
CA ARG A 146 -2.39 -19.51 -15.22
C ARG A 146 -2.69 -19.85 -13.76
N SER A 147 -3.48 -19.02 -13.08
CA SER A 147 -3.89 -19.28 -11.69
C SER A 147 -4.98 -20.35 -11.66
N GLY A 148 -4.73 -21.41 -10.92
CA GLY A 148 -5.66 -22.49 -10.63
C GLY A 148 -5.14 -23.84 -11.13
N SER A 149 -4.97 -24.76 -10.18
CA SER A 149 -4.71 -26.19 -10.44
C SER A 149 -6.00 -27.00 -10.57
N ASP A 150 -7.15 -26.37 -10.60
CA ASP A 150 -8.47 -27.00 -10.60
C ASP A 150 -8.84 -27.49 -12.01
N VAL A 151 -9.44 -28.66 -12.11
CA VAL A 151 -9.91 -29.27 -13.36
C VAL A 151 -10.81 -28.32 -14.16
N LYS A 152 -11.59 -27.48 -13.47
CA LYS A 152 -12.41 -26.44 -14.09
C LYS A 152 -11.56 -25.38 -14.82
N HIS A 153 -10.39 -25.04 -14.29
CA HIS A 153 -9.46 -24.10 -14.91
C HIS A 153 -8.79 -24.68 -16.16
N LEU A 154 -8.32 -25.94 -16.08
CA LEU A 154 -7.77 -26.65 -17.23
C LEU A 154 -8.81 -26.81 -18.35
N ARG A 155 -10.05 -27.06 -18.00
CA ARG A 155 -11.17 -27.14 -18.97
C ARG A 155 -11.46 -25.78 -19.62
N ARG A 156 -11.47 -24.68 -18.83
CA ARG A 156 -11.66 -23.31 -19.31
C ARG A 156 -10.49 -22.88 -20.21
N PHE A 157 -9.26 -23.17 -19.80
CA PHE A 157 -8.06 -22.94 -20.59
C PHE A 157 -8.12 -23.66 -21.95
N GLY A 158 -8.43 -24.97 -21.95
CA GLY A 158 -8.59 -25.75 -23.16
C GLY A 158 -9.72 -25.25 -24.06
N GLN A 159 -10.88 -24.88 -23.49
CA GLN A 159 -12.01 -24.32 -24.22
C GLN A 159 -11.68 -22.96 -24.85
N ASN A 160 -10.97 -22.08 -24.15
CA ASN A 160 -10.56 -20.78 -24.68
C ASN A 160 -9.53 -20.94 -25.81
N MET A 161 -8.58 -21.86 -25.66
CA MET A 161 -7.61 -22.17 -26.70
C MET A 161 -8.27 -22.75 -27.96
N LEU A 162 -9.25 -23.64 -27.80
CA LEU A 162 -9.98 -24.25 -28.92
C LEU A 162 -10.95 -23.28 -29.59
N ARG A 163 -11.60 -22.38 -28.85
CA ARG A 163 -12.61 -21.47 -29.41
C ARG A 163 -12.02 -20.19 -29.98
N HIS A 164 -10.95 -19.67 -29.40
CA HIS A 164 -10.43 -18.33 -29.70
C HIS A 164 -8.98 -18.34 -30.18
N GLY A 165 -8.29 -19.47 -30.18
CA GLY A 165 -6.86 -19.55 -30.53
C GLY A 165 -5.93 -18.76 -29.60
N MET A 166 -6.46 -18.31 -28.45
CA MET A 166 -5.73 -17.46 -27.52
C MET A 166 -6.09 -17.78 -26.06
N VAL A 167 -5.16 -17.52 -25.15
CA VAL A 167 -5.38 -17.60 -23.71
C VAL A 167 -5.89 -16.27 -23.21
N LEU A 168 -7.08 -16.28 -22.59
CA LEU A 168 -7.67 -15.11 -21.94
C LEU A 168 -7.30 -15.15 -20.45
N GLY A 169 -6.68 -14.08 -19.98
CA GLY A 169 -6.44 -13.85 -18.55
C GLY A 169 -7.70 -13.40 -17.82
N ASN A 170 -7.67 -13.45 -16.49
CA ASN A 170 -8.77 -12.98 -15.65
C ASN A 170 -8.59 -11.51 -15.29
N ASP A 171 -9.70 -10.78 -15.21
CA ASP A 171 -9.70 -9.38 -14.80
C ASP A 171 -9.48 -9.25 -13.28
N THR A 172 -8.91 -8.13 -12.86
CA THR A 172 -8.72 -7.76 -11.46
C THR A 172 -9.37 -6.40 -11.21
N VAL A 173 -10.28 -6.32 -10.26
CA VAL A 173 -10.95 -5.08 -9.88
C VAL A 173 -10.32 -4.52 -8.61
N LEU A 174 -9.92 -3.25 -8.66
CA LEU A 174 -9.29 -2.55 -7.54
C LEU A 174 -10.29 -1.62 -6.84
N THR A 175 -10.06 -1.34 -5.57
CA THR A 175 -10.84 -0.36 -4.80
C THR A 175 -10.49 1.09 -5.13
N LEU A 176 -9.44 1.33 -5.91
CA LEU A 176 -9.02 2.66 -6.35
C LEU A 176 -10.10 3.33 -7.21
N ASP A 177 -10.15 4.66 -7.17
CA ASP A 177 -10.91 5.47 -8.12
C ASP A 177 -9.94 6.13 -9.12
N ALA A 178 -10.02 5.74 -10.38
CA ALA A 178 -9.09 6.21 -11.43
C ALA A 178 -9.18 7.72 -11.64
N ARG A 179 -10.36 8.31 -11.45
CA ARG A 179 -10.57 9.77 -11.59
C ARG A 179 -9.84 10.51 -10.47
N LEU A 180 -9.94 10.01 -9.24
CA LEU A 180 -9.22 10.58 -8.10
C LEU A 180 -7.69 10.41 -8.23
N GLN A 181 -7.22 9.29 -8.82
CA GLN A 181 -5.81 9.09 -9.15
C GLN A 181 -5.30 10.15 -10.15
N VAL A 182 -6.08 10.44 -11.19
CA VAL A 182 -5.74 11.46 -12.20
C VAL A 182 -5.71 12.85 -11.57
N GLU A 183 -6.69 13.18 -10.72
CA GLU A 183 -6.71 14.47 -10.03
C GLU A 183 -5.51 14.63 -9.09
N ALA A 184 -5.16 13.59 -8.33
CA ALA A 184 -3.96 13.61 -7.50
C ALA A 184 -2.68 13.77 -8.33
N ALA A 185 -2.62 13.14 -9.52
CA ALA A 185 -1.49 13.29 -10.41
C ALA A 185 -1.35 14.73 -10.92
N ARG A 186 -2.45 15.38 -11.23
CA ARG A 186 -2.50 16.78 -11.63
C ARG A 186 -2.03 17.72 -10.50
N LEU A 187 -2.55 17.49 -9.28
CA LEU A 187 -2.24 18.34 -8.11
C LEU A 187 -0.80 18.20 -7.63
N LEU A 188 -0.19 17.03 -7.78
CA LEU A 188 1.21 16.76 -7.42
C LEU A 188 2.18 16.98 -8.59
N SER A 189 1.70 17.48 -9.73
CA SER A 189 2.56 17.72 -10.90
C SER A 189 3.65 18.75 -10.57
N GLY A 190 4.89 18.47 -10.96
CA GLY A 190 6.05 19.31 -10.68
C GLY A 190 6.55 19.27 -9.24
N GLN A 191 5.93 18.45 -8.38
CA GLN A 191 6.31 18.29 -6.97
C GLN A 191 6.87 16.88 -6.71
N ARG A 192 7.49 16.72 -5.56
CA ARG A 192 7.85 15.41 -4.99
C ARG A 192 6.99 15.22 -3.75
N GLY A 193 6.26 14.10 -3.71
CA GLY A 193 5.36 13.87 -2.57
C GLY A 193 4.42 12.70 -2.79
N ALA A 194 3.40 12.61 -1.94
CA ALA A 194 2.41 11.55 -2.00
C ALA A 194 1.06 12.00 -1.44
N ALA A 195 0.00 11.38 -1.94
CA ALA A 195 -1.34 11.45 -1.37
C ALA A 195 -1.95 10.06 -1.24
N VAL A 196 -2.55 9.77 -0.11
CA VAL A 196 -3.21 8.50 0.19
C VAL A 196 -4.61 8.79 0.71
N ALA A 197 -5.62 8.10 0.19
CA ALA A 197 -6.98 8.18 0.69
C ALA A 197 -7.56 6.78 0.98
N ILE A 198 -8.16 6.65 2.16
CA ILE A 198 -8.75 5.40 2.67
C ILE A 198 -10.20 5.68 3.07
N ASP A 199 -11.10 4.77 2.70
CA ASP A 199 -12.47 4.75 3.23
C ASP A 199 -12.43 4.21 4.67
N PRO A 200 -12.68 5.05 5.68
CA PRO A 200 -12.56 4.64 7.10
C PRO A 200 -13.59 3.60 7.52
N ARG A 201 -14.66 3.44 6.76
CA ARG A 201 -15.79 2.52 7.06
C ARG A 201 -15.47 1.08 6.67
N THR A 202 -14.51 0.88 5.75
CA THR A 202 -14.24 -0.42 5.14
C THR A 202 -12.76 -0.78 5.11
N GLY A 203 -11.85 0.20 5.17
CA GLY A 203 -10.42 0.05 4.93
C GLY A 203 -10.05 0.04 3.44
N ALA A 204 -11.01 0.21 2.54
CA ALA A 204 -10.77 0.26 1.10
C ALA A 204 -9.92 1.49 0.72
N ILE A 205 -8.85 1.27 -0.03
CA ILE A 205 -7.97 2.33 -0.48
C ILE A 205 -8.55 2.93 -1.76
N ARG A 206 -8.85 4.23 -1.75
CA ARG A 206 -9.44 4.97 -2.87
C ARG A 206 -8.40 5.69 -3.71
N LEU A 207 -7.25 6.04 -3.10
CA LEU A 207 -6.15 6.77 -3.73
C LEU A 207 -4.80 6.32 -3.16
N LEU A 208 -3.83 6.10 -4.05
CA LEU A 208 -2.41 5.95 -3.74
C LEU A 208 -1.60 6.66 -4.81
N ALA A 209 -1.32 7.92 -4.61
CA ALA A 209 -0.54 8.76 -5.51
C ALA A 209 0.86 8.99 -4.98
N SER A 210 1.85 8.92 -5.86
CA SER A 210 3.27 9.15 -5.56
C SER A 210 3.89 9.94 -6.71
N ALA A 211 4.47 11.09 -6.42
CA ALA A 211 5.13 11.94 -7.40
C ALA A 211 6.64 12.07 -7.07
N PRO A 212 7.53 12.17 -8.10
CA PRO A 212 7.24 12.21 -9.52
C PRO A 212 6.64 10.90 -10.05
N TYR A 213 5.92 11.01 -11.13
CA TYR A 213 5.32 9.89 -11.85
C TYR A 213 6.22 9.43 -12.98
N PHE A 214 6.00 8.21 -13.47
CA PHE A 214 6.62 7.71 -14.69
C PHE A 214 5.53 7.22 -15.67
N ASN A 215 5.79 7.36 -16.96
CA ASN A 215 4.88 6.87 -17.98
C ASN A 215 5.08 5.35 -18.17
N GLN A 216 4.10 4.55 -17.77
CA GLN A 216 4.13 3.08 -17.89
C GLN A 216 4.24 2.60 -19.34
N ASN A 217 3.78 3.40 -20.30
CA ASN A 217 3.88 3.11 -21.72
C ASN A 217 5.27 3.48 -22.30
N GLN A 218 6.12 4.23 -21.54
CA GLN A 218 7.45 4.73 -21.97
C GLN A 218 8.42 4.77 -20.81
N ILE A 219 8.74 3.61 -20.24
CA ILE A 219 9.43 3.52 -18.94
C ILE A 219 10.94 3.81 -18.97
N GLY A 220 11.58 3.79 -20.14
CA GLY A 220 13.04 3.79 -20.27
C GLY A 220 13.75 4.94 -19.54
N SER A 221 13.25 6.17 -19.68
CA SER A 221 13.82 7.38 -19.06
C SER A 221 13.67 7.40 -17.53
N ALA A 222 12.61 6.78 -17.00
CA ALA A 222 12.34 6.78 -15.56
C ALA A 222 13.36 5.96 -14.75
N MET A 223 14.06 5.02 -15.39
CA MET A 223 15.01 4.12 -14.71
C MET A 223 16.29 4.82 -14.25
N THR A 224 16.68 5.91 -14.89
CA THR A 224 17.92 6.64 -14.61
C THR A 224 17.66 8.07 -14.12
N ASP A 225 16.39 8.43 -13.92
CA ASP A 225 16.01 9.76 -13.48
C ASP A 225 16.41 9.97 -12.00
N PRO A 226 17.25 10.98 -11.69
CA PRO A 226 17.69 11.29 -10.31
C PRO A 226 16.55 11.70 -9.39
N ALA A 227 15.42 12.17 -9.93
CA ALA A 227 14.22 12.46 -9.15
C ALA A 227 13.54 11.21 -8.56
N SER A 228 14.04 10.02 -8.91
CA SER A 228 13.56 8.72 -8.43
C SER A 228 12.06 8.52 -8.61
N PRO A 229 11.53 8.64 -9.86
CA PRO A 229 10.10 8.47 -10.12
C PRO A 229 9.62 7.05 -9.90
N MET A 230 10.53 6.05 -9.83
CA MET A 230 10.18 4.65 -9.53
C MET A 230 9.87 4.41 -8.04
N LEU A 231 10.23 5.33 -7.15
CA LEU A 231 9.95 5.20 -5.73
C LEU A 231 8.47 5.41 -5.44
N ASN A 232 7.80 4.41 -4.92
CA ASN A 232 6.45 4.57 -4.37
C ASN A 232 6.50 5.27 -3.02
N ARG A 233 6.45 6.62 -3.04
CA ARG A 233 6.53 7.45 -1.84
C ARG A 233 5.35 7.25 -0.90
N ALA A 234 4.19 6.94 -1.44
CA ALA A 234 2.97 6.70 -0.65
C ALA A 234 3.13 5.51 0.31
N LEU A 235 3.78 4.43 -0.15
CA LEU A 235 3.93 3.18 0.60
C LEU A 235 5.31 3.02 1.25
N ASN A 236 6.37 3.56 0.64
CA ASN A 236 7.76 3.28 1.01
C ASN A 236 8.56 4.52 1.45
N GLY A 237 8.08 5.74 1.17
CA GLY A 237 8.69 6.97 1.64
C GLY A 237 8.59 7.08 3.16
N LEU A 238 9.71 7.37 3.82
CA LEU A 238 9.79 7.58 5.26
C LEU A 238 10.14 9.03 5.53
N TYR A 239 9.24 9.75 6.17
CA TYR A 239 9.34 11.18 6.42
C TYR A 239 9.10 11.50 7.90
N PRO A 240 9.78 12.49 8.48
CA PRO A 240 9.37 13.02 9.76
C PRO A 240 7.95 13.62 9.62
N PRO A 241 7.01 13.28 10.51
CA PRO A 241 5.62 13.73 10.41
C PRO A 241 5.39 15.16 10.91
N GLY A 242 6.30 15.69 11.70
CA GLY A 242 6.13 16.96 12.39
C GLY A 242 4.82 17.01 13.17
N SER A 243 4.16 18.16 13.16
CA SER A 243 2.95 18.40 13.96
C SER A 243 1.75 17.50 13.61
N THR A 244 1.76 16.75 12.50
CA THR A 244 0.70 15.74 12.28
C THR A 244 0.76 14.60 13.29
N PHE A 245 1.93 14.32 13.88
CA PHE A 245 2.10 13.28 14.88
C PHE A 245 1.42 13.64 16.23
N LYS A 246 1.12 14.91 16.48
CA LYS A 246 0.44 15.39 17.68
C LYS A 246 -0.95 14.77 17.88
N ILE A 247 -1.57 14.21 16.84
CA ILE A 247 -2.85 13.48 16.95
C ILE A 247 -2.74 12.25 17.87
N PHE A 248 -1.60 11.54 17.85
CA PHE A 248 -1.37 10.38 18.71
C PHE A 248 -1.22 10.80 20.17
N LEU A 249 -0.49 11.91 20.41
CA LEU A 249 -0.29 12.45 21.74
C LEU A 249 -1.59 13.04 22.31
N ALA A 250 -2.38 13.69 21.45
CA ALA A 250 -3.70 14.16 21.84
C ALA A 250 -4.64 12.99 22.20
N ALA A 251 -4.61 11.90 21.43
CA ALA A 251 -5.36 10.68 21.77
C ALA A 251 -4.92 10.11 23.13
N ALA A 252 -3.61 10.01 23.38
CA ALA A 252 -3.07 9.55 24.65
C ALA A 252 -3.47 10.46 25.82
N ALA A 253 -3.42 11.77 25.61
CA ALA A 253 -3.81 12.76 26.63
C ALA A 253 -5.31 12.69 26.97
N ILE A 254 -6.18 12.57 25.97
CA ILE A 254 -7.62 12.40 26.16
C ILE A 254 -7.90 11.11 26.96
N GLN A 255 -7.26 10.00 26.58
CA GLN A 255 -7.45 8.72 27.24
C GLN A 255 -6.95 8.71 28.68
N ALA A 256 -5.87 9.45 28.97
CA ALA A 256 -5.28 9.58 30.30
C ALA A 256 -5.94 10.70 31.15
N GLY A 257 -6.94 11.43 30.61
CA GLY A 257 -7.55 12.58 31.28
C GLY A 257 -6.60 13.79 31.45
N LYS A 258 -5.48 13.84 30.72
CA LYS A 258 -4.46 14.89 30.81
C LYS A 258 -4.65 15.94 29.71
N THR A 259 -5.81 16.59 29.70
CA THR A 259 -6.20 17.60 28.70
C THR A 259 -6.12 19.04 29.22
N GLY A 260 -5.68 19.22 30.46
CA GLY A 260 -5.66 20.50 31.15
C GLY A 260 -4.62 21.49 30.66
N GLY A 261 -4.56 22.62 31.36
CA GLY A 261 -3.67 23.72 31.05
C GLY A 261 -2.18 23.36 31.24
N ILE A 262 -1.39 23.70 30.24
CA ILE A 262 0.08 23.67 30.29
C ILE A 262 0.56 25.07 29.91
N ASP A 263 1.48 25.62 30.72
CA ASP A 263 2.07 26.91 30.41
C ASP A 263 3.03 26.84 29.21
N CYS A 264 2.85 27.77 28.27
CA CYS A 264 3.60 27.86 27.02
C CYS A 264 4.28 29.26 26.94
N PRO A 265 5.38 29.47 27.68
CA PRO A 265 6.06 30.74 27.76
C PRO A 265 6.79 31.11 26.46
N PRO A 266 7.15 32.39 26.25
CA PRO A 266 7.78 32.86 25.02
C PRO A 266 9.16 32.27 24.78
N GLU A 267 9.93 31.99 25.81
CA GLU A 267 11.27 31.36 25.72
C GLU A 267 11.21 29.89 25.25
N GLY A 268 10.03 29.25 25.32
CA GLY A 268 9.83 27.87 24.93
C GLY A 268 10.10 26.87 26.06
N TYR A 269 10.40 25.63 25.68
CA TYR A 269 10.68 24.52 26.59
C TYR A 269 12.02 23.86 26.26
N SER A 270 12.96 23.87 27.21
CA SER A 270 14.23 23.13 27.09
C SER A 270 14.05 21.66 27.53
N PRO A 271 14.35 20.68 26.65
CA PRO A 271 14.25 19.27 27.01
C PRO A 271 15.41 18.74 27.84
N GLY A 272 16.37 19.58 28.17
CA GLY A 272 17.53 19.25 29.01
C GLY A 272 18.61 20.32 29.03
N PRO A 273 19.56 20.26 29.96
CA PRO A 273 20.66 21.22 30.07
C PRO A 273 21.46 21.32 28.76
N GLY A 274 21.77 22.54 28.32
CA GLY A 274 22.56 22.81 27.12
C GLY A 274 21.89 22.52 25.81
N LEU A 275 20.64 22.08 25.80
CA LEU A 275 19.87 21.86 24.56
C LEU A 275 19.06 23.11 24.20
N PRO A 276 18.96 23.42 22.88
CA PRO A 276 18.16 24.57 22.43
C PRO A 276 16.69 24.35 22.81
N PRO A 277 16.00 25.42 23.23
CA PRO A 277 14.59 25.33 23.59
C PRO A 277 13.72 25.08 22.35
N ILE A 278 12.70 24.23 22.53
CA ILE A 278 11.63 24.05 21.56
C ILE A 278 10.68 25.22 21.71
N ARG A 279 10.45 25.93 20.61
CA ARG A 279 9.60 27.12 20.56
C ARG A 279 8.43 26.93 19.63
N ASP A 280 7.38 27.72 19.86
CA ASP A 280 6.23 27.79 18.96
C ASP A 280 6.61 28.54 17.67
N HIS A 281 5.87 28.26 16.64
CA HIS A 281 6.15 28.84 15.32
C HIS A 281 6.06 30.37 15.32
N GLU A 282 5.10 30.89 16.03
CA GLU A 282 4.87 32.32 16.17
C GLU A 282 6.07 33.08 16.80
N TYR A 283 6.90 32.39 17.59
CA TYR A 283 8.15 32.99 18.06
C TYR A 283 9.02 33.41 16.88
N TYR A 284 9.27 32.53 15.92
CA TYR A 284 10.14 32.79 14.78
C TYR A 284 9.52 33.76 13.78
N GLU A 285 8.19 33.81 13.65
CA GLU A 285 7.49 34.79 12.82
C GLU A 285 7.62 36.20 13.41
N ASN A 286 7.33 36.34 14.70
CA ASN A 286 7.44 37.59 15.40
C ASN A 286 8.89 38.13 15.42
N GLU A 287 9.87 37.22 15.66
CA GLU A 287 11.29 37.59 15.64
C GLU A 287 11.71 38.16 14.27
N ARG A 288 11.30 37.52 13.17
CA ARG A 288 11.58 38.00 11.83
C ARG A 288 10.94 39.36 11.50
N GLU A 289 9.80 39.65 12.11
CA GLU A 289 9.07 40.88 11.94
C GLU A 289 9.44 41.94 13.01
N GLY A 290 10.43 41.69 13.84
CA GLY A 290 10.87 42.59 14.91
C GLY A 290 9.83 42.78 16.02
N ARG A 291 8.87 41.88 16.16
CA ARG A 291 7.81 41.93 17.19
C ARG A 291 8.14 41.06 18.36
N HIS A 292 7.73 41.49 19.57
CA HIS A 292 7.90 40.72 20.79
C HIS A 292 6.83 39.61 20.88
N TRP A 293 7.26 38.36 20.93
CA TRP A 293 6.41 37.21 21.21
C TRP A 293 6.17 37.06 22.72
N ARG A 294 4.92 36.98 23.15
CA ARG A 294 4.54 36.85 24.58
C ARG A 294 4.27 35.41 25.02
N GLY A 295 4.45 34.43 24.15
CA GLY A 295 4.01 33.05 24.39
C GLY A 295 2.50 32.87 24.26
N HIS A 296 2.05 31.64 24.39
CA HIS A 296 0.61 31.35 24.47
C HIS A 296 0.08 31.41 25.89
N GLY A 297 0.96 31.46 26.91
CA GLY A 297 0.58 31.34 28.32
C GLY A 297 -0.03 29.98 28.65
N MET A 298 -0.95 29.96 29.58
CA MET A 298 -1.65 28.74 30.01
C MET A 298 -2.73 28.34 28.99
N ILE A 299 -2.51 27.26 28.24
CA ILE A 299 -3.46 26.76 27.23
C ILE A 299 -3.79 25.29 27.46
N ASP A 300 -5.00 24.88 27.06
CA ASP A 300 -5.49 23.50 27.10
C ASP A 300 -5.15 22.73 25.82
N LEU A 301 -5.43 21.41 25.81
CA LEU A 301 -5.20 20.54 24.65
C LEU A 301 -5.92 21.02 23.39
N SER A 302 -7.14 21.57 23.52
CA SER A 302 -7.92 22.09 22.40
C SER A 302 -7.20 23.25 21.74
N THR A 303 -6.82 24.24 22.49
CA THR A 303 -6.10 25.43 22.04
C THR A 303 -4.72 25.05 21.47
N ALA A 304 -4.01 24.13 22.14
CA ALA A 304 -2.70 23.64 21.70
C ALA A 304 -2.78 22.94 20.34
N LEU A 305 -3.83 22.13 20.09
CA LEU A 305 -4.00 21.46 18.80
C LEU A 305 -4.39 22.45 17.69
N ILE A 306 -5.29 23.40 17.97
CA ILE A 306 -5.71 24.47 17.05
C ILE A 306 -4.51 25.33 16.63
N LYS A 307 -3.72 25.80 17.60
CA LYS A 307 -2.50 26.61 17.37
C LYS A 307 -1.32 25.76 16.89
N SER A 308 -1.40 24.44 17.02
CA SER A 308 -0.28 23.54 16.75
C SER A 308 0.94 23.78 17.65
N SER A 309 0.74 24.22 18.93
CA SER A 309 1.81 24.59 19.85
C SER A 309 2.83 23.47 20.01
N ASN A 310 4.09 23.76 19.72
CA ASN A 310 5.21 22.86 19.97
C ASN A 310 5.52 22.78 21.47
N VAL A 311 5.45 23.91 22.17
CA VAL A 311 5.78 24.02 23.60
C VAL A 311 4.82 23.15 24.42
N TYR A 312 3.52 23.23 24.15
CA TYR A 312 2.52 22.40 24.81
C TYR A 312 2.83 20.90 24.67
N PHE A 313 2.99 20.42 23.41
CA PHE A 313 3.21 19.01 23.14
C PHE A 313 4.60 18.53 23.62
N ALA A 314 5.61 19.38 23.56
CA ALA A 314 6.93 19.11 24.09
C ALA A 314 6.90 18.84 25.61
N ARG A 315 6.11 19.61 26.37
CA ARG A 315 5.85 19.39 27.80
C ARG A 315 4.92 18.21 28.06
N LEU A 316 3.90 18.02 27.20
CA LEU A 316 2.93 16.93 27.35
C LEU A 316 3.59 15.55 27.21
N GLY A 317 4.59 15.38 26.32
CA GLY A 317 5.26 14.10 26.11
C GLY A 317 5.82 13.50 27.41
N PRO A 318 6.74 14.19 28.13
CA PRO A 318 7.21 13.75 29.43
C PRO A 318 6.10 13.60 30.49
N LEU A 319 5.07 14.44 30.49
CA LEU A 319 3.91 14.34 31.40
C LEU A 319 3.09 13.08 31.17
N LEU A 320 2.94 12.64 29.92
CA LEU A 320 2.31 11.35 29.58
C LEU A 320 3.18 10.18 30.01
N GLY A 321 4.49 10.34 29.87
CA GLY A 321 5.49 9.30 30.16
C GLY A 321 5.67 8.31 29.01
N ALA A 322 6.81 7.65 29.01
CA ALA A 322 7.24 6.73 27.97
C ALA A 322 6.23 5.58 27.72
N GLN A 323 5.69 5.01 28.79
CA GLN A 323 4.78 3.86 28.70
C GLN A 323 3.48 4.25 27.99
N SER A 324 2.82 5.34 28.41
CA SER A 324 1.56 5.79 27.82
C SER A 324 1.70 6.16 26.34
N MET A 325 2.83 6.80 25.97
CA MET A 325 3.16 7.12 24.59
C MET A 325 3.39 5.83 23.77
N THR A 326 4.18 4.89 24.28
CA THR A 326 4.46 3.61 23.63
C THR A 326 3.19 2.80 23.39
N ASP A 327 2.34 2.68 24.41
CA ASP A 327 1.09 1.93 24.34
C ASP A 327 0.15 2.52 23.27
N MET A 328 0.02 3.86 23.23
CA MET A 328 -0.79 4.52 22.22
C MET A 328 -0.25 4.26 20.80
N LEU A 329 1.04 4.41 20.57
CA LEU A 329 1.66 4.20 19.26
C LEU A 329 1.57 2.73 18.80
N ASN A 330 1.72 1.78 19.73
CA ASN A 330 1.58 0.35 19.46
C ASN A 330 0.15 -0.03 19.08
N ARG A 331 -0.88 0.58 19.66
CA ARG A 331 -2.29 0.35 19.29
C ARG A 331 -2.55 0.69 17.82
N PHE A 332 -1.90 1.72 17.28
CA PHE A 332 -1.99 2.08 15.87
C PHE A 332 -1.11 1.22 14.97
N GLU A 333 -0.29 0.30 15.51
CA GLU A 333 0.58 -0.61 14.77
C GLU A 333 1.46 0.09 13.71
N LEU A 334 1.95 1.29 14.01
CA LEU A 334 2.73 2.09 13.05
C LEU A 334 4.02 1.40 12.61
N THR A 335 4.62 0.60 13.49
CA THR A 335 5.87 -0.14 13.25
C THR A 335 5.64 -1.50 12.55
N LYS A 336 4.42 -1.81 12.15
CA LYS A 336 4.11 -3.01 11.36
C LYS A 336 3.87 -2.66 9.90
N GLY A 337 4.53 -3.39 9.01
CA GLY A 337 4.21 -3.35 7.57
C GLY A 337 2.79 -3.86 7.32
N GLN A 338 2.15 -3.37 6.26
CA GLN A 338 0.76 -3.72 5.93
C GLN A 338 0.67 -4.31 4.53
N THR A 339 0.01 -5.45 4.39
CA THR A 339 -0.29 -6.04 3.09
C THR A 339 -1.62 -5.48 2.57
N LEU A 340 -1.57 -4.83 1.41
CA LEU A 340 -2.71 -4.14 0.78
C LEU A 340 -3.36 -4.95 -0.31
N PHE A 341 -2.60 -5.85 -0.92
CA PHE A 341 -3.06 -6.76 -1.97
C PHE A 341 -2.28 -8.06 -1.87
N THR A 342 -2.98 -9.18 -1.99
CA THR A 342 -2.38 -10.51 -2.11
C THR A 342 -2.88 -11.14 -3.38
N GLY A 343 -2.00 -11.29 -4.36
CA GLY A 343 -2.32 -11.91 -5.64
C GLY A 343 -1.75 -13.33 -5.74
N SER A 344 -1.82 -13.88 -6.94
CA SER A 344 -1.37 -15.24 -7.25
C SER A 344 0.14 -15.46 -7.13
N ASP A 345 0.95 -14.38 -7.30
CA ASP A 345 2.42 -14.49 -7.39
C ASP A 345 3.16 -13.56 -6.42
N GLY A 346 2.41 -12.88 -5.55
CA GLY A 346 3.02 -11.98 -4.57
C GLY A 346 2.03 -11.03 -3.93
N SER A 347 2.58 -10.05 -3.25
CA SER A 347 1.79 -9.07 -2.53
C SER A 347 2.30 -7.64 -2.74
N LEU A 348 1.40 -6.67 -2.63
CA LEU A 348 1.74 -5.25 -2.49
C LEU A 348 1.68 -4.87 -1.01
N THR A 349 2.80 -4.39 -0.48
CA THR A 349 2.94 -4.07 0.93
C THR A 349 3.35 -2.62 1.15
N ALA A 350 2.88 -2.02 2.24
CA ALA A 350 3.34 -0.74 2.74
C ALA A 350 4.41 -0.97 3.83
N LYS A 351 5.44 -0.14 3.80
CA LYS A 351 6.55 -0.19 4.75
C LYS A 351 6.10 0.21 6.15
N ALA A 352 6.72 -0.39 7.15
CA ALA A 352 6.59 0.03 8.55
C ALA A 352 7.18 1.43 8.77
N SER A 353 6.59 2.20 9.68
CA SER A 353 7.19 3.41 10.23
C SER A 353 8.37 3.07 11.15
N ARG A 354 9.25 4.03 11.39
CA ARG A 354 10.34 3.94 12.38
C ARG A 354 10.02 4.86 13.53
N LEU A 355 10.05 4.31 14.73
CA LEU A 355 9.84 5.04 15.96
C LEU A 355 10.99 4.75 16.91
N PRO A 356 11.43 5.73 17.74
CA PRO A 356 12.43 5.49 18.76
C PRO A 356 11.87 4.59 19.87
N THR A 357 12.75 3.88 20.55
CA THR A 357 12.41 3.21 21.81
C THR A 357 12.27 4.27 22.91
N LEU A 358 11.06 4.37 23.50
CA LEU A 358 10.77 5.40 24.50
C LEU A 358 11.06 4.95 25.94
N THR A 359 10.96 3.65 26.21
CA THR A 359 11.23 3.09 27.55
C THR A 359 12.70 3.29 27.91
N GLY A 360 12.96 3.96 29.03
CA GLY A 360 14.31 4.32 29.46
C GLY A 360 14.96 5.46 28.65
N ALA A 361 14.27 6.02 27.69
CA ALA A 361 14.82 7.11 26.88
C ALA A 361 14.94 8.43 27.67
N PRO A 362 15.92 9.26 27.34
CA PRO A 362 16.04 10.60 27.93
C PRO A 362 14.81 11.46 27.60
N THR A 363 14.50 12.45 28.46
CA THR A 363 13.38 13.40 28.27
C THR A 363 13.36 14.03 26.86
N ARG A 364 14.54 14.34 26.32
CA ARG A 364 14.70 14.87 24.95
C ARG A 364 14.01 13.99 23.89
N VAL A 365 14.13 12.65 23.99
CA VAL A 365 13.54 11.72 23.02
C VAL A 365 12.01 11.75 23.11
N LEU A 366 11.45 11.75 24.35
CA LEU A 366 10.00 11.85 24.56
C LEU A 366 9.47 13.17 23.99
N THR A 367 10.18 14.26 24.26
CA THR A 367 9.82 15.61 23.82
C THR A 367 9.83 15.73 22.29
N GLN A 368 10.91 15.27 21.64
CA GLN A 368 11.01 15.30 20.18
C GLN A 368 9.96 14.40 19.52
N THR A 369 9.75 13.21 20.07
CA THR A 369 8.70 12.28 19.60
C THR A 369 7.31 12.93 19.73
N ALA A 370 7.05 13.64 20.82
CA ALA A 370 5.76 14.29 21.06
C ALA A 370 5.39 15.36 20.02
N ILE A 371 6.37 15.97 19.37
CA ILE A 371 6.18 16.94 18.29
C ILE A 371 6.43 16.35 16.88
N GLY A 372 6.66 15.02 16.79
CA GLY A 372 6.86 14.31 15.53
C GLY A 372 8.20 14.60 14.85
N GLN A 373 9.24 14.81 15.66
CA GLN A 373 10.61 15.11 15.22
C GLN A 373 11.60 14.06 15.76
N GLY A 374 12.88 14.27 15.56
CA GLY A 374 13.93 13.36 15.96
C GLY A 374 13.97 12.10 15.10
N GLU A 375 13.86 10.93 15.73
CA GLU A 375 13.95 9.63 15.04
C GLU A 375 12.61 9.12 14.49
N VAL A 376 11.53 9.90 14.62
CA VAL A 376 10.20 9.51 14.14
C VAL A 376 10.13 9.65 12.64
N LEU A 377 9.94 8.54 11.94
CA LEU A 377 9.73 8.50 10.50
C LEU A 377 8.49 7.66 10.17
N VAL A 378 7.56 8.25 9.41
CA VAL A 378 6.29 7.62 9.04
C VAL A 378 6.11 7.57 7.53
N THR A 379 5.31 6.64 7.03
CA THR A 379 4.86 6.66 5.64
C THR A 379 3.54 7.43 5.51
N PRO A 380 3.27 8.05 4.36
CA PRO A 380 1.97 8.69 4.08
C PRO A 380 0.79 7.72 4.27
N PHE A 381 0.97 6.47 3.88
CA PHE A 381 -0.03 5.42 4.11
C PHE A 381 -0.33 5.20 5.60
N GLN A 382 0.69 5.12 6.47
CA GLN A 382 0.47 4.93 7.90
C GLN A 382 -0.28 6.12 8.53
N MET A 383 0.00 7.33 8.06
CA MET A 383 -0.70 8.53 8.53
C MET A 383 -2.16 8.57 8.06
N ALA A 384 -2.44 8.20 6.81
CA ALA A 384 -3.82 8.06 6.32
C ALA A 384 -4.60 7.00 7.10
N ARG A 385 -3.96 5.86 7.42
CA ARG A 385 -4.55 4.79 8.22
C ARG A 385 -4.85 5.25 9.65
N ALA A 386 -3.96 6.01 10.26
CA ALA A 386 -4.19 6.56 11.59
C ALA A 386 -5.39 7.51 11.63
N VAL A 387 -5.52 8.37 10.62
CA VAL A 387 -6.68 9.26 10.50
C VAL A 387 -7.96 8.47 10.20
N ALA A 388 -7.89 7.39 9.41
CA ALA A 388 -9.02 6.51 9.18
C ALA A 388 -9.55 5.87 10.47
N VAL A 389 -8.68 5.50 11.42
CA VAL A 389 -9.06 5.03 12.76
C VAL A 389 -9.84 6.11 13.52
N ILE A 390 -9.33 7.34 13.53
CA ILE A 390 -10.00 8.47 14.21
C ILE A 390 -11.38 8.73 13.56
N ALA A 391 -11.44 8.68 12.24
CA ALA A 391 -12.66 8.86 11.44
C ALA A 391 -13.71 7.75 11.67
N ALA A 392 -13.26 6.53 11.96
CA ALA A 392 -14.10 5.34 12.16
C ALA A 392 -14.48 5.06 13.63
N ASP A 393 -14.60 6.08 14.45
CA ASP A 393 -14.91 5.94 15.89
C ASP A 393 -13.93 5.05 16.65
N GLY A 394 -12.66 5.12 16.29
CA GLY A 394 -11.57 4.36 16.90
C GLY A 394 -11.38 2.96 16.35
N ARG A 395 -12.18 2.52 15.38
CA ARG A 395 -12.09 1.20 14.76
C ARG A 395 -11.04 1.19 13.65
N GLN A 396 -10.28 0.12 13.57
CA GLN A 396 -9.26 -0.10 12.54
C GLN A 396 -9.67 -1.23 11.62
N PHE A 397 -9.97 -0.91 10.37
CA PHE A 397 -10.24 -1.90 9.33
C PHE A 397 -8.95 -2.29 8.61
N LYS A 398 -8.92 -3.54 8.09
CA LYS A 398 -7.82 -4.03 7.27
C LYS A 398 -7.75 -3.23 5.97
N PRO A 399 -6.62 -2.55 5.69
CA PRO A 399 -6.49 -1.82 4.45
C PRO A 399 -6.38 -2.80 3.28
N HIS A 400 -7.08 -2.52 2.18
CA HIS A 400 -7.08 -3.37 0.99
C HIS A 400 -7.28 -2.57 -0.30
N ILE A 401 -6.73 -3.11 -1.39
CA ILE A 401 -6.87 -2.56 -2.75
C ILE A 401 -7.73 -3.47 -3.63
N ASP A 402 -7.85 -4.75 -3.29
CA ASP A 402 -8.68 -5.71 -4.00
C ASP A 402 -10.16 -5.47 -3.68
N ALA A 403 -10.99 -5.27 -4.72
CA ALA A 403 -12.42 -5.02 -4.56
C ALA A 403 -13.22 -6.27 -4.14
N GLU A 404 -12.66 -7.48 -4.30
CA GLU A 404 -13.29 -8.73 -3.88
C GLU A 404 -13.13 -8.98 -2.36
N VAL A 405 -12.24 -8.23 -1.69
CA VAL A 405 -12.01 -8.36 -0.24
C VAL A 405 -13.17 -7.73 0.54
N THR A 406 -13.81 -8.53 1.38
CA THR A 406 -14.81 -8.02 2.33
C THR A 406 -14.14 -7.21 3.45
N PRO A 407 -14.76 -6.09 3.90
CA PRO A 407 -14.23 -5.30 5.01
C PRO A 407 -14.02 -6.13 6.28
N GLN A 408 -12.81 -6.09 6.85
CA GLN A 408 -12.44 -6.81 8.05
C GLN A 408 -12.02 -5.84 9.15
N LEU A 409 -12.70 -5.88 10.29
CA LEU A 409 -12.28 -5.16 11.50
C LEU A 409 -11.08 -5.90 12.13
N LEU A 410 -9.96 -5.18 12.32
CA LEU A 410 -8.74 -5.72 12.94
C LEU A 410 -8.69 -5.47 14.45
N SER A 411 -9.00 -4.24 14.85
CA SER A 411 -8.86 -3.78 16.23
C SER A 411 -9.64 -2.48 16.47
N ALA A 412 -9.62 -2.01 17.71
CA ALA A 412 -10.12 -0.70 18.10
C ALA A 412 -9.04 0.06 18.90
N PRO A 413 -8.08 0.71 18.22
CA PRO A 413 -7.01 1.48 18.87
C PRO A 413 -7.47 2.54 19.85
N LEU A 414 -8.62 3.17 19.59
CA LEU A 414 -9.24 4.19 20.44
C LEU A 414 -10.63 3.77 20.90
N SER A 415 -11.04 4.24 22.08
CA SER A 415 -12.44 4.17 22.45
C SER A 415 -13.27 5.11 21.56
N PRO A 416 -14.56 4.81 21.32
CA PRO A 416 -15.45 5.71 20.57
C PRO A 416 -15.48 7.14 21.13
N GLN A 417 -15.44 7.28 22.46
CA GLN A 417 -15.42 8.58 23.13
C GLN A 417 -14.12 9.34 22.85
N THR A 418 -12.94 8.68 22.93
CA THR A 418 -11.65 9.30 22.60
C THR A 418 -11.61 9.74 21.14
N ALA A 419 -12.06 8.88 20.21
CA ALA A 419 -12.12 9.19 18.79
C ALA A 419 -13.07 10.38 18.51
N LYS A 420 -14.25 10.40 19.10
CA LYS A 420 -15.23 11.50 18.97
C LYS A 420 -14.65 12.82 19.46
N THR A 421 -14.01 12.81 20.63
CA THR A 421 -13.36 14.02 21.19
C THR A 421 -12.27 14.51 20.27
N LEU A 422 -11.37 13.60 19.81
CA LEU A 422 -10.27 13.98 18.91
C LEU A 422 -10.77 14.49 17.56
N ARG A 423 -11.82 13.88 16.98
CA ARG A 423 -12.46 14.40 15.76
C ARG A 423 -12.95 15.83 15.96
N ALA A 424 -13.64 16.11 17.05
CA ALA A 424 -14.12 17.46 17.34
C ALA A 424 -12.96 18.48 17.45
N LEU A 425 -11.84 18.09 18.04
CA LEU A 425 -10.64 18.93 18.09
C LEU A 425 -10.03 19.13 16.70
N MET A 426 -9.97 18.11 15.87
CA MET A 426 -9.45 18.21 14.49
C MET A 426 -10.36 19.07 13.59
N VAL A 427 -11.70 19.07 13.83
CA VAL A 427 -12.61 20.00 13.17
C VAL A 427 -12.29 21.46 13.56
N LYS A 428 -12.01 21.73 14.83
CA LYS A 428 -11.59 23.08 15.28
C LYS A 428 -10.26 23.53 14.64
N VAL A 429 -9.33 22.62 14.36
CA VAL A 429 -8.10 22.96 13.61
C VAL A 429 -8.44 23.47 12.20
N VAL A 430 -9.44 22.89 11.55
CA VAL A 430 -9.92 23.34 10.22
C VAL A 430 -10.72 24.64 10.33
N THR A 431 -11.60 24.78 11.30
CA THR A 431 -12.49 25.95 11.37
C THR A 431 -11.84 27.17 12.00
N GLN A 432 -10.90 27.00 12.92
CA GLN A 432 -10.33 28.06 13.75
C GLN A 432 -8.79 28.15 13.71
N GLY A 433 -8.11 27.10 13.22
CA GLY A 433 -6.67 26.92 13.33
C GLY A 433 -5.91 26.93 12.00
N THR A 434 -4.79 26.23 12.02
CA THR A 434 -3.81 26.17 10.90
C THR A 434 -4.35 25.45 9.65
N GLY A 435 -5.45 24.71 9.77
CA GLY A 435 -6.08 23.95 8.69
C GLY A 435 -7.16 24.70 7.90
N ARG A 436 -7.36 26.00 8.10
CA ARG A 436 -8.47 26.78 7.51
C ARG A 436 -8.59 26.68 5.99
N GLY A 437 -7.47 26.54 5.29
CA GLY A 437 -7.48 26.35 3.84
C GLY A 437 -8.28 25.13 3.35
N MET A 438 -8.53 24.15 4.24
CA MET A 438 -9.36 22.98 3.95
C MET A 438 -10.83 23.33 3.68
N MET A 439 -11.34 24.48 4.20
CA MET A 439 -12.71 24.94 3.93
C MET A 439 -12.96 25.24 2.46
N ALA A 440 -11.91 25.47 1.66
CA ALA A 440 -12.02 25.64 0.22
C ALA A 440 -12.56 24.41 -0.52
N SER A 441 -12.59 23.23 0.13
CA SER A 441 -13.23 22.02 -0.44
C SER A 441 -14.75 22.13 -0.55
N GLY A 442 -15.38 23.04 0.19
CA GLY A 442 -16.84 23.10 0.31
C GLY A 442 -17.46 22.01 1.20
N VAL A 443 -16.65 21.07 1.70
CA VAL A 443 -17.07 19.94 2.53
C VAL A 443 -16.59 20.13 3.97
N SER A 444 -17.45 19.84 4.95
CA SER A 444 -17.04 19.84 6.36
C SER A 444 -15.93 18.82 6.60
N ALA A 445 -14.87 19.21 7.32
CA ALA A 445 -13.71 18.35 7.52
C ALA A 445 -13.05 18.57 8.89
N GLY A 446 -12.34 17.54 9.36
CA GLY A 446 -11.38 17.67 10.44
C GLY A 446 -9.98 17.35 9.94
N GLY A 447 -8.95 18.02 10.48
CA GLY A 447 -7.60 17.77 9.99
C GLY A 447 -6.50 18.28 10.92
N LYS A 448 -5.24 18.04 10.52
CA LYS A 448 -4.05 18.55 11.21
C LYS A 448 -2.94 18.83 10.22
N THR A 449 -2.43 20.05 10.26
CA THR A 449 -1.25 20.47 9.49
C THR A 449 0.04 19.95 10.14
N GLY A 450 1.05 19.74 9.33
CA GLY A 450 2.42 19.47 9.76
C GLY A 450 3.42 20.22 8.92
N THR A 451 4.47 20.66 9.57
CA THR A 451 5.69 21.18 8.97
C THR A 451 6.81 20.39 9.63
N ALA A 452 7.54 19.63 8.85
CA ALA A 452 8.54 18.72 9.35
C ALA A 452 9.92 19.15 8.89
N GLN A 453 10.78 19.49 9.86
CA GLN A 453 12.15 19.90 9.60
C GLN A 453 12.92 18.81 8.83
N ASN A 454 13.70 19.25 7.87
CA ASN A 454 14.52 18.39 7.05
C ASN A 454 15.96 18.93 6.99
N PRO A 455 16.96 18.16 7.43
CA PRO A 455 18.36 18.60 7.39
C PRO A 455 18.90 18.85 5.98
N ALA A 456 18.27 18.27 4.95
CA ALA A 456 18.74 18.32 3.57
C ALA A 456 18.01 19.36 2.68
N GLY A 457 17.32 20.35 3.27
CA GLY A 457 16.61 21.40 2.52
C GLY A 457 15.39 21.93 3.26
N ASP A 458 14.45 22.52 2.51
CA ASP A 458 13.23 23.08 3.07
C ASP A 458 12.39 22.02 3.78
N ASP A 459 11.56 22.45 4.71
CA ASP A 459 10.68 21.59 5.50
C ASP A 459 9.71 20.82 4.61
N HIS A 460 9.35 19.58 5.02
CA HIS A 460 8.28 18.83 4.38
C HIS A 460 6.92 19.35 4.83
N SER A 461 6.06 19.61 3.86
CA SER A 461 4.67 20.02 4.08
C SER A 461 3.77 18.82 4.27
N TRP A 462 3.01 18.76 5.37
CA TRP A 462 2.08 17.71 5.66
C TRP A 462 0.66 18.21 5.94
N PHE A 463 -0.33 17.45 5.51
CA PHE A 463 -1.68 17.57 5.99
C PHE A 463 -2.35 16.20 6.09
N VAL A 464 -3.07 15.97 7.18
CA VAL A 464 -3.91 14.79 7.36
C VAL A 464 -5.33 15.24 7.69
N CYS A 465 -6.33 14.61 7.08
CA CYS A 465 -7.73 15.00 7.28
C CYS A 465 -8.71 13.84 7.06
N PHE A 466 -9.93 14.06 7.50
CA PHE A 466 -11.09 13.24 7.17
C PHE A 466 -12.25 14.14 6.76
N ALA A 467 -13.14 13.65 5.93
CA ALA A 467 -14.34 14.32 5.46
C ALA A 467 -15.47 13.31 5.12
N PRO A 468 -16.75 13.70 5.21
CA PRO A 468 -17.29 14.85 5.97
C PRO A 468 -17.00 14.74 7.48
N ALA A 469 -17.07 15.88 8.20
CA ALA A 469 -16.78 15.92 9.65
C ALA A 469 -17.72 15.06 10.49
N GLU A 470 -19.00 15.05 10.16
CA GLU A 470 -20.07 14.39 10.92
C GLU A 470 -20.10 12.87 10.66
N ARG A 471 -19.95 12.47 9.41
CA ARG A 471 -19.96 11.08 8.95
C ARG A 471 -18.80 10.80 8.00
N PRO A 472 -17.58 10.66 8.53
CA PRO A 472 -16.41 10.52 7.69
C PRO A 472 -16.51 9.35 6.71
N ALA A 473 -16.30 9.63 5.42
CA ALA A 473 -16.31 8.66 4.34
C ALA A 473 -14.93 8.52 3.66
N ILE A 474 -14.04 9.50 3.88
CA ILE A 474 -12.67 9.47 3.38
C ILE A 474 -11.70 10.01 4.44
N ALA A 475 -10.54 9.37 4.55
CA ALA A 475 -9.41 9.81 5.36
C ALA A 475 -8.20 9.98 4.45
N ILE A 476 -7.56 11.16 4.48
CA ILE A 476 -6.51 11.53 3.54
C ILE A 476 -5.24 11.93 4.29
N ALA A 477 -4.09 11.53 3.76
CA ALA A 477 -2.78 12.08 4.12
C ALA A 477 -2.07 12.58 2.87
N VAL A 478 -1.55 13.80 2.94
CA VAL A 478 -0.75 14.42 1.88
C VAL A 478 0.60 14.81 2.46
N VAL A 479 1.67 14.51 1.73
CA VAL A 479 3.02 15.02 1.97
C VAL A 479 3.58 15.63 0.70
N VAL A 480 4.26 16.77 0.83
CA VAL A 480 5.04 17.41 -0.24
C VAL A 480 6.47 17.60 0.28
N GLU A 481 7.42 16.93 -0.37
CA GLU A 481 8.84 17.08 -0.05
C GLU A 481 9.27 18.53 -0.31
N HIS A 482 9.98 19.16 0.65
CA HIS A 482 10.45 20.55 0.55
C HIS A 482 9.34 21.57 0.26
N GLY A 483 8.09 21.25 0.63
CA GLY A 483 6.92 22.10 0.38
C GLY A 483 6.70 23.22 1.41
N GLY A 484 7.57 23.34 2.40
CA GLY A 484 7.47 24.33 3.46
C GLY A 484 6.27 24.09 4.39
N TYR A 485 5.48 25.13 4.64
CA TYR A 485 4.36 25.03 5.58
C TYR A 485 3.21 24.17 5.07
N GLY A 486 2.69 23.29 5.96
CA GLY A 486 1.55 22.42 5.67
C GLY A 486 0.33 23.17 5.13
N SER A 487 0.06 24.36 5.65
CA SER A 487 -1.04 25.22 5.22
C SER A 487 -0.91 25.74 3.78
N ARG A 488 0.32 25.82 3.25
CA ARG A 488 0.58 26.40 1.92
C ARG A 488 0.60 25.37 0.79
N SER A 489 1.09 24.17 1.05
CA SER A 489 1.28 23.16 0.00
C SER A 489 0.35 21.95 0.17
N ALA A 490 0.37 21.28 1.33
CA ALA A 490 -0.40 20.05 1.53
C ALA A 490 -1.91 20.28 1.72
N VAL A 491 -2.31 21.37 2.40
CA VAL A 491 -3.73 21.69 2.63
C VAL A 491 -4.50 21.94 1.33
N PRO A 492 -4.02 22.78 0.38
CA PRO A 492 -4.72 22.99 -0.89
C PRO A 492 -4.91 21.71 -1.71
N ILE A 493 -3.89 20.83 -1.72
CA ILE A 493 -3.99 19.53 -2.38
C ILE A 493 -5.06 18.65 -1.73
N ALA A 494 -5.07 18.57 -0.40
CA ALA A 494 -6.07 17.79 0.31
C ALA A 494 -7.49 18.34 0.13
N ALA A 495 -7.66 19.67 0.12
CA ALA A 495 -8.95 20.32 -0.12
C ALA A 495 -9.49 19.98 -1.52
N ALA A 496 -8.65 20.08 -2.55
CA ALA A 496 -9.03 19.72 -3.91
C ALA A 496 -9.36 18.22 -4.04
N LEU A 497 -8.62 17.34 -3.34
CA LEU A 497 -8.91 15.91 -3.34
C LEU A 497 -10.23 15.58 -2.63
N VAL A 498 -10.57 16.27 -1.54
CA VAL A 498 -11.88 16.10 -0.87
C VAL A 498 -13.01 16.61 -1.76
N GLN A 499 -12.85 17.77 -2.40
CA GLN A 499 -13.81 18.28 -3.37
C GLN A 499 -14.03 17.30 -4.54
N ALA A 500 -12.95 16.75 -5.10
CA ALA A 500 -13.05 15.75 -6.15
C ALA A 500 -13.72 14.46 -5.65
N ALA A 501 -13.41 14.02 -4.42
CA ALA A 501 -14.05 12.85 -3.82
C ALA A 501 -15.55 13.02 -3.65
N ASP A 502 -16.00 14.22 -3.30
CA ASP A 502 -17.43 14.60 -3.23
C ASP A 502 -18.06 14.53 -4.61
N GLN A 503 -17.49 15.20 -5.60
CA GLN A 503 -17.95 15.19 -6.99
C GLN A 503 -18.04 13.79 -7.60
N TYR A 504 -17.17 12.87 -7.16
CA TYR A 504 -17.15 11.49 -7.66
C TYR A 504 -18.02 10.53 -6.84
N GLY A 505 -18.79 11.02 -5.85
CA GLY A 505 -19.69 10.21 -5.02
C GLY A 505 -18.96 9.31 -4.01
N LEU A 506 -17.71 9.63 -3.65
CA LEU A 506 -16.95 8.86 -2.66
C LEU A 506 -17.35 9.18 -1.22
N LEU A 507 -18.02 10.32 -1.00
CA LEU A 507 -18.48 10.76 0.31
C LEU A 507 -19.90 10.29 0.63
N ASP A 508 -20.59 9.69 -0.33
CA ASP A 508 -21.95 9.17 -0.15
C ASP A 508 -22.01 8.07 0.92
N PRO A 509 -23.17 7.89 1.56
CA PRO A 509 -23.41 6.74 2.41
C PRO A 509 -23.12 5.42 1.67
N LEU A 510 -22.61 4.42 2.39
CA LEU A 510 -22.52 3.08 1.82
C LEU A 510 -23.92 2.59 1.45
N PRO A 511 -24.10 1.91 0.31
CA PRO A 511 -25.38 1.30 -0.02
C PRO A 511 -25.81 0.37 1.11
N ALA A 512 -27.09 0.38 1.46
CA ALA A 512 -27.63 -0.51 2.48
C ALA A 512 -27.29 -1.95 2.10
N SER A 513 -26.73 -2.71 3.06
CA SER A 513 -26.43 -4.13 2.90
C SER A 513 -27.71 -4.89 2.53
N GLY A 514 -27.93 -5.16 1.25
CA GLY A 514 -29.13 -5.85 0.77
C GLY A 514 -29.54 -5.59 -0.69
N SER A 515 -28.91 -4.64 -1.39
CA SER A 515 -29.24 -4.33 -2.80
C SER A 515 -28.13 -4.73 -3.77
N ALA A 516 -27.56 -5.93 -3.63
CA ALA A 516 -26.89 -6.56 -4.76
C ALA A 516 -27.96 -7.22 -5.62
N LYS A 517 -28.33 -6.58 -6.74
CA LYS A 517 -29.07 -7.21 -7.84
C LYS A 517 -28.13 -7.94 -8.76
#